data_aa5970b917a4b8357905f1b38a43172b
#
_entry.id   aa5970b917a4b8357905f1b38a43172b
#
_cell.length_a   1.000
_cell.length_b   1.000
_cell.length_c   1.000
_cell.angle_alpha   90.00
_cell.angle_beta   90.00
_cell.angle_gamma   90.00
#
_symmetry.space_group_name_H-M   'P 1'
#
loop_
_entity.id
_entity.type
_entity.pdbx_description
1 polymer ?
#
loop_
_entity_poly.entity_id
_entity_poly.type
_entity_poly.pdbx_seq_one_letter_code
_entity_poly.pdbx_strand_id
1 'polypeptide(L)'
;FSGATAVTQGNSSNVTVSSALSSKSLEIYGGAIALNENITTTGTNADVLIKAISNINLAASKTITTVAGDVNLWADSDDNSNGYVQLLAGAAINSTGGDINLGGGADLMSDYAFGTTTETCPEVVGTQYISGVHMRQGTSLNSNNGNISVRGQNANTSNAAMSFGLSLRGVTMNSGTGKI
;
A
#
# COMPACT_ATOMS: atom_id res chain seq x y z
N PHE A 1 8.50 4.61 20.76
CA PHE A 1 7.22 4.21 21.36
C PHE A 1 7.31 2.74 21.76
N SER A 2 7.04 2.40 23.03
CA SER A 2 7.16 1.02 23.55
C SER A 2 5.83 0.25 23.57
N GLY A 3 4.76 0.82 23.09
CA GLY A 3 3.41 0.25 23.06
C GLY A 3 2.83 0.17 21.66
N ALA A 4 1.57 -0.25 21.54
CA ALA A 4 0.78 -0.07 20.34
C ALA A 4 0.65 1.43 20.05
N THR A 5 0.78 1.80 18.79
CA THR A 5 0.70 3.21 18.38
C THR A 5 -0.38 3.36 17.35
N ALA A 6 -1.35 4.22 17.60
CA ALA A 6 -2.30 4.69 16.60
C ALA A 6 -2.01 6.16 16.29
N VAL A 7 -1.89 6.48 15.02
CA VAL A 7 -1.80 7.86 14.52
C VAL A 7 -3.09 8.16 13.78
N THR A 8 -3.94 8.98 14.35
CA THR A 8 -5.21 9.37 13.76
C THR A 8 -5.20 10.85 13.45
N GLN A 9 -5.37 11.21 12.21
CA GLN A 9 -5.67 12.58 11.79
C GLN A 9 -7.17 12.69 11.51
N GLY A 10 -7.74 13.86 11.72
CA GLY A 10 -9.16 14.10 11.40
C GLY A 10 -9.49 13.68 9.96
N ASN A 11 -10.70 13.23 9.74
CA ASN A 11 -11.21 12.42 8.61
C ASN A 11 -10.77 12.78 7.18
N SER A 12 -10.19 13.92 6.92
CA SER A 12 -9.75 14.33 5.57
C SER A 12 -8.33 14.90 5.53
N SER A 13 -7.64 14.98 6.68
CA SER A 13 -6.28 15.54 6.71
C SER A 13 -5.26 14.52 6.20
N ASN A 14 -4.33 14.99 5.38
CA ASN A 14 -3.24 14.16 4.89
C ASN A 14 -2.23 13.86 6.01
N VAL A 15 -1.67 12.66 5.97
CA VAL A 15 -0.63 12.22 6.90
C VAL A 15 0.67 12.00 6.12
N THR A 16 1.78 12.50 6.67
CA THR A 16 3.11 12.23 6.12
C THR A 16 3.99 11.64 7.23
N VAL A 17 4.47 10.44 6.99
CA VAL A 17 5.50 9.81 7.83
C VAL A 17 6.85 10.29 7.34
N SER A 18 7.46 11.24 8.07
CA SER A 18 8.74 11.89 7.70
C SER A 18 9.93 11.44 8.55
N SER A 19 9.72 10.49 9.44
CA SER A 19 10.76 9.86 10.25
C SER A 19 10.46 8.38 10.42
N ALA A 20 11.48 7.55 10.52
CA ALA A 20 11.31 6.11 10.71
C ALA A 20 10.47 5.82 11.96
N LEU A 21 9.49 4.94 11.82
CA LEU A 21 8.61 4.51 12.91
C LEU A 21 8.98 3.10 13.35
N SER A 22 9.08 2.94 14.67
CA SER A 22 9.23 1.64 15.30
C SER A 22 8.27 1.54 16.50
N SER A 23 7.38 0.54 16.48
CA SER A 23 6.35 0.35 17.53
C SER A 23 6.03 -1.13 17.68
N LYS A 24 5.25 -1.50 18.70
CA LYS A 24 4.78 -2.90 18.85
C LYS A 24 3.76 -3.27 17.77
N SER A 25 2.82 -2.40 17.50
CA SER A 25 1.88 -2.44 16.38
C SER A 25 1.66 -1.02 15.89
N LEU A 26 1.10 -0.84 14.70
CA LEU A 26 0.90 0.50 14.14
C LEU A 26 -0.40 0.59 13.36
N GLU A 27 -1.17 1.62 13.65
CA GLU A 27 -2.32 2.02 12.86
C GLU A 27 -2.18 3.49 12.46
N ILE A 28 -2.38 3.80 11.19
CA ILE A 28 -2.40 5.17 10.65
C ILE A 28 -3.68 5.39 9.87
N TYR A 29 -4.42 6.44 10.23
CA TYR A 29 -5.65 6.85 9.58
C TYR A 29 -5.52 8.27 9.05
N GLY A 30 -5.99 8.56 7.83
CA GLY A 30 -5.91 9.90 7.25
C GLY A 30 -6.60 10.05 5.91
N GLY A 31 -6.53 11.25 5.34
CA GLY A 31 -6.97 11.55 3.98
C GLY A 31 -6.08 10.81 2.97
N ALA A 32 -5.06 11.46 2.44
CA ALA A 32 -3.97 10.78 1.75
C ALA A 32 -2.82 10.49 2.72
N ILE A 33 -2.15 9.35 2.55
CA ILE A 33 -1.05 8.93 3.45
C ILE A 33 0.23 8.73 2.64
N ALA A 34 1.28 9.50 2.98
CA ALA A 34 2.60 9.37 2.40
C ALA A 34 3.58 8.75 3.42
N LEU A 35 4.09 7.58 3.10
CA LEU A 35 5.05 6.85 3.90
C LEU A 35 6.45 7.09 3.33
N ASN A 36 7.10 8.19 3.76
CA ASN A 36 8.40 8.62 3.25
C ASN A 36 9.56 8.02 4.03
N GLU A 37 9.29 7.18 5.03
CA GLU A 37 10.29 6.54 5.87
C GLU A 37 9.92 5.09 6.20
N ASN A 38 10.89 4.35 6.73
CA ASN A 38 10.71 2.96 7.09
C ASN A 38 9.76 2.80 8.28
N ILE A 39 8.95 1.76 8.23
CA ILE A 39 8.03 1.35 9.30
C ILE A 39 8.43 -0.05 9.76
N THR A 40 8.56 -0.23 11.08
CA THR A 40 8.85 -1.53 11.66
C THR A 40 7.96 -1.77 12.87
N THR A 41 7.26 -2.90 12.90
CA THR A 41 6.66 -3.39 14.15
C THR A 41 7.58 -4.41 14.80
N THR A 42 7.65 -4.37 16.12
CA THR A 42 8.54 -5.20 16.94
C THR A 42 7.79 -6.25 17.77
N GLY A 43 6.46 -6.14 17.83
CA GLY A 43 5.62 -7.14 18.47
C GLY A 43 5.43 -8.35 17.56
N THR A 44 5.49 -9.56 18.12
CA THR A 44 5.13 -10.78 17.38
C THR A 44 3.64 -10.75 17.04
N ASN A 45 3.27 -11.10 15.81
CA ASN A 45 1.91 -11.03 15.27
C ASN A 45 1.27 -9.63 15.40
N ALA A 46 2.10 -8.60 15.35
CA ALA A 46 1.65 -7.22 15.49
C ALA A 46 1.54 -6.54 14.13
N ASP A 47 0.33 -6.17 13.78
CA ASP A 47 -0.03 -5.67 12.46
C ASP A 47 0.41 -4.23 12.20
N VAL A 48 0.51 -3.92 10.92
CA VAL A 48 0.51 -2.57 10.38
C VAL A 48 -0.79 -2.35 9.61
N LEU A 49 -1.60 -1.40 10.04
CA LEU A 49 -2.77 -0.92 9.31
C LEU A 49 -2.55 0.52 8.87
N ILE A 50 -2.56 0.73 7.56
CA ILE A 50 -2.57 2.06 6.94
C ILE A 50 -3.89 2.21 6.22
N LYS A 51 -4.79 3.06 6.75
CA LYS A 51 -6.13 3.26 6.21
C LYS A 51 -6.31 4.71 5.76
N ALA A 52 -6.40 4.91 4.46
CA ALA A 52 -6.57 6.21 3.83
C ALA A 52 -7.95 6.35 3.19
N ILE A 53 -8.56 7.54 3.34
CA ILE A 53 -9.76 7.90 2.60
C ILE A 53 -9.45 7.95 1.09
N SER A 54 -8.25 8.41 0.70
CA SER A 54 -7.83 8.41 -0.69
C SER A 54 -6.57 7.54 -0.88
N ASN A 55 -5.43 8.14 -1.15
CA ASN A 55 -4.25 7.42 -1.63
C ASN A 55 -3.28 7.00 -0.53
N ILE A 56 -2.57 5.90 -0.76
CA ILE A 56 -1.42 5.47 0.03
C ILE A 56 -0.20 5.41 -0.88
N ASN A 57 0.88 6.11 -0.49
CA ASN A 57 2.14 6.11 -1.22
C ASN A 57 3.28 5.62 -0.31
N LEU A 58 3.93 4.53 -0.66
CA LEU A 58 5.20 4.11 -0.05
C LEU A 58 6.34 4.60 -0.92
N ALA A 59 7.20 5.44 -0.34
CA ALA A 59 8.28 6.11 -1.06
C ALA A 59 9.35 5.12 -1.56
N ALA A 60 10.15 5.56 -2.53
CA ALA A 60 11.20 4.75 -3.14
C ALA A 60 12.21 4.25 -2.10
N SER A 61 12.58 2.98 -2.21
CA SER A 61 13.55 2.31 -1.33
C SER A 61 13.15 2.30 0.16
N LYS A 62 11.88 2.53 0.48
CA LYS A 62 11.38 2.42 1.86
C LYS A 62 10.74 1.06 2.11
N THR A 63 10.75 0.66 3.38
CA THR A 63 10.27 -0.66 3.79
C THR A 63 9.21 -0.58 4.88
N ILE A 64 8.25 -1.51 4.80
CA ILE A 64 7.37 -1.87 5.92
C ILE A 64 7.78 -3.27 6.36
N THR A 65 8.09 -3.45 7.64
CA THR A 65 8.50 -4.76 8.19
C THR A 65 7.71 -5.09 9.44
N THR A 66 7.16 -6.30 9.50
CA THR A 66 6.51 -6.84 10.68
C THR A 66 7.15 -8.15 11.12
N VAL A 67 6.87 -8.60 12.33
CA VAL A 67 7.27 -9.90 12.88
C VAL A 67 6.03 -10.79 12.95
N ALA A 68 5.72 -11.48 11.85
CA ALA A 68 4.55 -12.33 11.67
C ALA A 68 3.18 -11.60 11.81
N GLY A 69 3.17 -10.28 11.83
CA GLY A 69 1.95 -9.47 11.77
C GLY A 69 1.57 -9.13 10.34
N ASP A 70 0.30 -8.90 10.10
CA ASP A 70 -0.22 -8.54 8.79
C ASP A 70 0.17 -7.11 8.39
N VAL A 71 0.28 -6.87 7.09
CA VAL A 71 0.44 -5.53 6.52
C VAL A 71 -0.77 -5.23 5.66
N ASN A 72 -1.57 -4.26 6.09
CA ASN A 72 -2.82 -3.87 5.46
C ASN A 72 -2.70 -2.43 4.94
N LEU A 73 -2.64 -2.24 3.62
CA LEU A 73 -2.71 -0.95 2.96
C LEU A 73 -4.11 -0.79 2.34
N TRP A 74 -4.95 0.01 2.98
CA TRP A 74 -6.36 0.20 2.67
C TRP A 74 -6.60 1.62 2.15
N ALA A 75 -6.61 1.81 0.85
CA ALA A 75 -6.94 3.06 0.17
C ALA A 75 -8.45 3.14 -0.13
N ASP A 76 -8.95 4.32 -0.55
CA ASP A 76 -10.37 4.51 -0.89
C ASP A 76 -11.32 3.98 0.19
N SER A 77 -10.99 4.19 1.46
CA SER A 77 -11.69 3.56 2.58
C SER A 77 -13.08 4.16 2.87
N ASP A 78 -13.49 5.17 2.17
CA ASP A 78 -14.84 5.74 2.14
C ASP A 78 -15.67 5.27 0.93
N ASP A 79 -15.08 4.39 0.09
CA ASP A 79 -15.73 3.73 -1.05
C ASP A 79 -16.32 4.73 -2.06
N ASN A 80 -15.63 5.85 -2.26
CA ASN A 80 -16.08 6.87 -3.21
C ASN A 80 -15.49 6.70 -4.62
N SER A 81 -14.79 5.59 -4.86
CA SER A 81 -14.09 5.25 -6.10
C SER A 81 -12.92 6.21 -6.42
N ASN A 82 -12.20 6.65 -5.39
CA ASN A 82 -11.09 7.58 -5.53
C ASN A 82 -9.97 7.34 -4.50
N GLY A 83 -9.12 6.39 -4.76
CA GLY A 83 -7.98 6.13 -3.89
C GLY A 83 -7.15 4.92 -4.33
N TYR A 84 -5.87 5.14 -4.57
CA TYR A 84 -4.93 4.12 -5.03
C TYR A 84 -3.87 3.77 -4.00
N VAL A 85 -3.27 2.59 -4.16
CA VAL A 85 -2.05 2.19 -3.45
C VAL A 85 -0.87 2.25 -4.42
N GLN A 86 0.17 2.99 -4.06
CA GLN A 86 1.39 3.08 -4.85
C GLN A 86 2.62 2.69 -4.04
N LEU A 87 3.43 1.79 -4.61
CA LEU A 87 4.76 1.46 -4.12
C LEU A 87 5.79 1.95 -5.14
N LEU A 88 6.63 2.92 -4.76
CA LEU A 88 7.65 3.48 -5.64
C LEU A 88 8.85 2.54 -5.78
N ALA A 89 9.74 2.85 -6.73
CA ALA A 89 10.85 1.98 -7.11
C ALA A 89 11.70 1.50 -5.92
N GLY A 90 11.91 0.21 -5.83
CA GLY A 90 12.66 -0.42 -4.75
C GLY A 90 11.98 -0.45 -3.39
N ALA A 91 10.71 -0.04 -3.29
CA ALA A 91 9.95 -0.17 -2.05
C ALA A 91 9.70 -1.65 -1.71
N ALA A 92 9.64 -2.00 -0.42
CA ALA A 92 9.45 -3.37 0.01
C ALA A 92 8.47 -3.50 1.17
N ILE A 93 7.73 -4.61 1.20
CA ILE A 93 6.90 -5.02 2.33
C ILE A 93 7.31 -6.44 2.74
N ASN A 94 7.68 -6.59 4.02
CA ASN A 94 8.13 -7.87 4.60
C ASN A 94 7.31 -8.18 5.85
N SER A 95 6.35 -9.09 5.76
CA SER A 95 5.50 -9.46 6.91
C SER A 95 6.04 -10.63 7.73
N THR A 96 7.04 -11.36 7.20
CA THR A 96 7.73 -12.47 7.88
C THR A 96 6.80 -13.53 8.48
N GLY A 97 5.70 -13.86 7.82
CA GLY A 97 4.72 -14.86 8.23
C GLY A 97 3.28 -14.38 8.25
N GLY A 98 3.05 -13.08 8.41
CA GLY A 98 1.73 -12.45 8.28
C GLY A 98 1.32 -12.21 6.83
N ASP A 99 0.06 -11.94 6.62
CA ASP A 99 -0.50 -11.65 5.29
C ASP A 99 -0.13 -10.23 4.83
N ILE A 100 -0.08 -10.02 3.51
CA ILE A 100 0.08 -8.71 2.90
C ILE A 100 -1.16 -8.43 2.05
N ASN A 101 -1.91 -7.39 2.43
CA ASN A 101 -3.14 -7.00 1.76
C ASN A 101 -3.02 -5.56 1.23
N LEU A 102 -3.07 -5.40 -0.09
CA LEU A 102 -3.11 -4.12 -0.78
C LEU A 102 -4.46 -4.02 -1.50
N GLY A 103 -5.29 -3.07 -1.11
CA GLY A 103 -6.63 -2.93 -1.67
C GLY A 103 -7.31 -1.63 -1.23
N GLY A 104 -8.64 -1.61 -1.30
CA GLY A 104 -9.42 -0.42 -0.97
C GLY A 104 -10.92 -0.70 -0.88
N GLY A 105 -11.73 0.36 -1.00
CA GLY A 105 -13.18 0.28 -0.94
C GLY A 105 -13.74 0.08 0.46
N ALA A 106 -15.00 -0.32 0.55
CA ALA A 106 -15.68 -0.51 1.83
C ALA A 106 -15.06 -1.63 2.68
N ASP A 107 -14.48 -2.65 2.05
CA ASP A 107 -13.86 -3.81 2.69
C ASP A 107 -12.54 -4.17 2.00
N LEU A 108 -11.42 -4.02 2.72
CA LEU A 108 -10.08 -4.34 2.21
C LEU A 108 -9.96 -5.77 1.67
N MET A 109 -10.70 -6.73 2.21
CA MET A 109 -10.56 -8.15 1.86
C MET A 109 -11.39 -8.56 0.64
N SER A 110 -12.36 -7.75 0.22
CA SER A 110 -13.25 -8.05 -0.92
C SER A 110 -13.23 -6.98 -2.00
N ASP A 111 -13.01 -5.73 -1.65
CA ASP A 111 -13.08 -4.60 -2.56
C ASP A 111 -11.71 -4.18 -3.11
N TYR A 112 -11.66 -3.09 -3.86
CA TYR A 112 -10.52 -2.71 -4.70
C TYR A 112 -10.06 -1.29 -4.37
N ALA A 113 -8.75 -1.04 -4.40
CA ALA A 113 -8.22 0.32 -4.53
C ALA A 113 -8.56 0.88 -5.92
N PHE A 114 -8.94 2.14 -5.98
CA PHE A 114 -9.51 2.75 -7.19
C PHE A 114 -8.55 3.76 -7.83
N GLY A 115 -8.06 3.47 -9.03
CA GLY A 115 -7.17 4.35 -9.77
C GLY A 115 -7.92 5.49 -10.46
N THR A 116 -7.76 6.71 -9.96
CA THR A 116 -8.37 7.93 -10.53
C THR A 116 -7.35 8.95 -11.02
N THR A 117 -6.10 8.85 -10.58
CA THR A 117 -5.06 9.81 -10.92
C THR A 117 -4.14 9.28 -12.01
N THR A 118 -3.76 10.19 -12.91
CA THR A 118 -2.75 9.92 -13.92
C THR A 118 -1.36 10.03 -13.29
N GLU A 119 -0.61 8.94 -13.27
CA GLU A 119 0.79 8.97 -12.94
C GLU A 119 1.64 8.98 -14.20
N THR A 120 2.62 9.88 -14.24
CA THR A 120 3.63 9.88 -15.30
C THR A 120 4.61 8.76 -15.00
N CYS A 121 4.72 7.80 -15.91
CA CYS A 121 5.78 6.79 -15.81
C CYS A 121 7.10 7.42 -16.26
N PRO A 122 8.08 7.63 -15.37
CA PRO A 122 9.37 8.22 -15.74
C PRO A 122 10.19 7.33 -16.69
N GLU A 123 9.85 6.05 -16.78
CA GLU A 123 10.54 5.08 -17.61
C GLU A 123 10.03 5.04 -19.06
N VAL A 124 8.87 5.62 -19.32
CA VAL A 124 8.31 5.80 -20.67
C VAL A 124 7.82 7.24 -20.77
N VAL A 125 8.65 8.10 -21.33
CA VAL A 125 8.36 9.52 -21.49
C VAL A 125 6.99 9.75 -22.14
N GLY A 126 6.12 10.47 -21.46
CA GLY A 126 4.81 10.88 -21.95
C GLY A 126 3.69 9.85 -21.78
N THR A 127 3.93 8.72 -21.14
CA THR A 127 2.87 7.73 -20.87
C THR A 127 2.29 7.94 -19.47
N GLN A 128 0.99 8.13 -19.40
CA GLN A 128 0.25 8.24 -18.14
C GLN A 128 -0.41 6.90 -17.84
N TYR A 129 -0.29 6.44 -16.61
CA TYR A 129 -0.95 5.23 -16.12
C TYR A 129 -1.97 5.59 -15.06
N ILE A 130 -3.10 4.93 -15.12
CA ILE A 130 -4.12 4.97 -14.07
C ILE A 130 -4.26 3.55 -13.56
N SER A 131 -4.04 3.32 -12.28
CA SER A 131 -4.21 2.00 -11.69
C SER A 131 -4.62 2.08 -10.22
N GLY A 132 -5.45 1.14 -9.78
CA GLY A 132 -5.84 1.03 -8.38
C GLY A 132 -4.66 0.63 -7.49
N VAL A 133 -3.83 -0.31 -7.95
CA VAL A 133 -2.54 -0.61 -7.31
C VAL A 133 -1.43 -0.47 -8.34
N HIS A 134 -0.44 0.34 -8.00
CA HIS A 134 0.73 0.59 -8.84
C HIS A 134 2.02 0.23 -8.09
N MET A 135 2.77 -0.72 -8.61
CA MET A 135 4.05 -1.15 -8.05
C MET A 135 5.15 -0.99 -9.10
N ARG A 136 6.15 -0.16 -8.78
CA ARG A 136 7.24 0.19 -9.70
C ARG A 136 8.39 -0.80 -9.63
N GLN A 137 9.32 -0.67 -10.58
CA GLN A 137 10.47 -1.55 -10.73
C GLN A 137 11.27 -1.74 -9.42
N GLY A 138 11.59 -3.00 -9.13
CA GLY A 138 12.34 -3.38 -7.94
C GLY A 138 11.52 -3.42 -6.65
N THR A 139 10.20 -3.21 -6.72
CA THR A 139 9.33 -3.44 -5.55
C THR A 139 9.28 -4.92 -5.20
N SER A 140 9.17 -5.19 -3.90
CA SER A 140 9.01 -6.56 -3.41
C SER A 140 7.95 -6.68 -2.33
N LEU A 141 7.15 -7.74 -2.42
CA LEU A 141 6.25 -8.21 -1.36
C LEU A 141 6.75 -9.58 -0.90
N ASN A 142 7.07 -9.72 0.37
CA ASN A 142 7.56 -10.96 0.94
C ASN A 142 6.81 -11.27 2.23
N SER A 143 5.84 -12.18 2.16
CA SER A 143 5.07 -12.62 3.32
C SER A 143 5.70 -13.80 4.04
N ASN A 144 6.58 -14.56 3.38
CA ASN A 144 7.29 -15.68 3.98
C ASN A 144 6.35 -16.66 4.73
N ASN A 145 5.41 -17.25 3.99
CA ASN A 145 4.34 -18.18 4.36
C ASN A 145 2.97 -17.57 4.68
N GLY A 146 2.83 -16.26 4.84
CA GLY A 146 1.54 -15.59 4.77
C GLY A 146 1.03 -15.46 3.32
N ASN A 147 -0.22 -15.08 3.14
CA ASN A 147 -0.80 -14.82 1.83
C ASN A 147 -0.43 -13.42 1.33
N ILE A 148 -0.44 -13.23 0.01
CA ILE A 148 -0.33 -11.92 -0.62
C ILE A 148 -1.60 -11.66 -1.42
N SER A 149 -2.31 -10.61 -1.12
CA SER A 149 -3.50 -10.18 -1.83
C SER A 149 -3.32 -8.76 -2.35
N VAL A 150 -3.47 -8.59 -3.66
CA VAL A 150 -3.36 -7.28 -4.32
C VAL A 150 -4.62 -7.06 -5.16
N ARG A 151 -5.42 -6.06 -4.78
CA ARG A 151 -6.70 -5.76 -5.44
C ARG A 151 -6.75 -4.31 -5.88
N GLY A 152 -6.80 -4.11 -7.18
CA GLY A 152 -6.92 -2.78 -7.78
C GLY A 152 -7.92 -2.76 -8.91
N GLN A 153 -8.68 -1.70 -9.01
CA GLN A 153 -9.61 -1.42 -10.09
C GLN A 153 -9.31 -0.05 -10.70
N ASN A 154 -9.67 0.11 -11.93
CA ASN A 154 -9.54 1.34 -12.67
C ASN A 154 -10.90 2.02 -12.82
N ALA A 155 -10.96 3.30 -12.46
CA ALA A 155 -12.17 4.11 -12.61
C ALA A 155 -12.35 4.67 -14.03
N ASN A 156 -11.39 4.49 -14.94
CA ASN A 156 -11.40 5.26 -16.18
C ASN A 156 -12.31 4.68 -17.25
N THR A 157 -13.25 5.47 -17.64
CA THR A 157 -14.12 5.28 -18.82
C THR A 157 -13.67 6.10 -20.04
N SER A 158 -12.62 6.91 -19.96
CA SER A 158 -12.15 7.81 -21.02
C SER A 158 -10.67 7.64 -21.33
N ASN A 159 -10.36 7.54 -22.57
CA ASN A 159 -9.15 7.75 -23.40
C ASN A 159 -7.76 8.07 -22.76
N ALA A 160 -7.50 7.82 -21.50
CA ALA A 160 -6.13 7.82 -20.99
C ALA A 160 -5.37 6.63 -21.58
N ALA A 161 -4.15 6.84 -21.98
CA ALA A 161 -3.41 5.92 -22.84
C ALA A 161 -3.23 4.51 -22.28
N MET A 162 -3.23 4.31 -20.96
CA MET A 162 -3.21 2.99 -20.31
C MET A 162 -3.89 3.00 -18.95
N SER A 163 -4.88 2.17 -18.79
CA SER A 163 -5.73 2.06 -17.61
C SER A 163 -5.76 0.61 -17.14
N PHE A 164 -5.26 0.34 -15.94
CA PHE A 164 -5.17 -1.01 -15.38
C PHE A 164 -5.76 -1.04 -13.97
N GLY A 165 -6.38 -2.14 -13.57
CA GLY A 165 -6.66 -2.38 -12.15
C GLY A 165 -5.34 -2.49 -11.37
N LEU A 166 -4.42 -3.30 -11.89
CA LEU A 166 -3.08 -3.50 -11.35
C LEU A 166 -2.02 -3.12 -12.37
N SER A 167 -1.03 -2.32 -11.98
CA SER A 167 0.17 -2.04 -12.77
C SER A 167 1.40 -2.55 -12.01
N LEU A 168 1.94 -3.68 -12.41
CA LEU A 168 3.05 -4.38 -11.76
C LEU A 168 4.25 -4.39 -12.71
N ARG A 169 5.32 -3.67 -12.38
CA ARG A 169 6.51 -3.55 -13.23
C ARG A 169 7.77 -4.00 -12.50
N GLY A 170 8.36 -5.12 -12.92
CA GLY A 170 9.57 -5.66 -12.30
C GLY A 170 9.42 -5.90 -10.80
N VAL A 171 8.26 -6.44 -10.42
CA VAL A 171 7.85 -6.72 -9.03
C VAL A 171 8.20 -8.15 -8.68
N THR A 172 8.69 -8.37 -7.47
CA THR A 172 8.86 -9.70 -6.90
C THR A 172 7.81 -9.93 -5.82
N MET A 173 7.09 -11.06 -5.88
CA MET A 173 6.19 -11.51 -4.83
C MET A 173 6.62 -12.89 -4.36
N ASN A 174 6.79 -13.05 -3.05
CA ASN A 174 7.17 -14.30 -2.43
C ASN A 174 6.28 -14.58 -1.21
N SER A 175 5.37 -15.52 -1.37
CA SER A 175 4.48 -15.96 -0.29
C SER A 175 4.97 -17.23 0.43
N GLY A 176 6.10 -17.82 0.01
CA GLY A 176 6.54 -19.11 0.55
C GLY A 176 5.50 -20.19 0.30
N THR A 177 4.86 -20.69 1.36
CA THR A 177 3.75 -21.67 1.29
C THR A 177 2.37 -21.02 1.23
N GLY A 178 2.28 -19.69 1.38
CA GLY A 178 1.04 -18.94 1.25
C GLY A 178 0.57 -18.81 -0.20
N LYS A 179 -0.56 -18.16 -0.40
CA LYS A 179 -1.18 -17.89 -1.72
C LYS A 179 -0.81 -16.49 -2.23
N ILE A 180 -0.87 -16.32 -3.53
CA ILE A 180 -0.82 -15.02 -4.23
C ILE A 180 -2.08 -14.90 -5.07
#